data_b1f538488680d7fc204dac0a3c42193f
#
_entry.id   b1f538488680d7fc204dac0a3c42193f
#
_cell.length_a   1.000
_cell.length_b   1.000
_cell.length_c   1.000
_cell.angle_alpha   90.00
_cell.angle_beta   90.00
_cell.angle_gamma   90.00
#
_symmetry.space_group_name_H-M   'P 1'
#
loop_
_entity.id
_entity.type
_entity.pdbx_description
1 polymer ?
#
loop_
_entity_poly.entity_id
_entity_poly.type
_entity_poly.pdbx_seq_one_letter_code
_entity_poly.pdbx_strand_id
1 'polypeptide(L)'
;YATGEAGRMRSPGRREIGHGALAERALEPVIPSETEFPYALRLVSEILSSNGSSSMASVCGSTLSLMDAGVAIKAPVAGVAMGLIKDEDSGKVSVLTDIQGLEDFLGDMDFKVAGTMNGITAIQMDIKIKGIDKPILKRALEQALRGRLHILKIMLDTLPEPRKQLSKYAPKIITFFINPDRIREVIGPGGKMINKIIADTGVKIDIEDDGRVAIATPDEEAASKARRIIEGIAKDVEVGEVYEGKVVRILSTMGAFIE
;
A
#
# COMPACT_ATOMS: atom_id res chain seq x y z
N TYR A 1 -2.67 17.07 -19.61
CA TYR A 1 -2.01 18.40 -19.51
C TYR A 1 -0.53 18.29 -19.14
N ALA A 2 -0.11 17.16 -18.61
CA ALA A 2 1.30 16.93 -18.23
C ALA A 2 2.29 17.04 -19.41
N THR A 3 1.84 16.76 -20.61
CA THR A 3 2.61 16.90 -21.86
C THR A 3 2.44 18.27 -22.54
N GLY A 4 1.78 19.22 -21.88
CA GLY A 4 1.48 20.55 -22.42
C GLY A 4 0.22 20.63 -23.27
N GLU A 5 -0.52 19.54 -23.42
CA GLU A 5 -1.78 19.53 -24.16
C GLU A 5 -2.90 20.20 -23.32
N ALA A 6 -3.60 21.13 -23.95
CA ALA A 6 -4.78 21.76 -23.37
C ALA A 6 -6.04 21.06 -23.89
N GLY A 7 -6.96 20.74 -22.99
CA GLY A 7 -8.20 20.06 -23.35
C GLY A 7 -9.22 20.02 -22.21
N ARG A 8 -10.41 19.49 -22.51
CA ARG A 8 -11.42 19.25 -21.47
C ARG A 8 -10.99 18.12 -20.57
N MET A 9 -11.23 18.24 -19.28
CA MET A 9 -11.09 17.11 -18.34
C MET A 9 -11.99 15.96 -18.79
N ARG A 10 -11.38 14.79 -18.91
CA ARG A 10 -12.06 13.54 -19.30
C ARG A 10 -11.71 12.46 -18.27
N SER A 11 -12.46 11.39 -18.27
CA SER A 11 -12.07 10.17 -17.55
C SER A 11 -10.72 9.66 -18.06
N PRO A 12 -9.93 8.96 -17.22
CA PRO A 12 -8.66 8.37 -17.64
C PRO A 12 -8.82 7.54 -18.91
N GLY A 13 -7.93 7.75 -19.86
CA GLY A 13 -7.87 6.97 -21.10
C GLY A 13 -7.21 5.59 -20.87
N ARG A 14 -7.13 4.79 -21.92
CA ARG A 14 -6.51 3.46 -21.86
C ARG A 14 -5.05 3.50 -21.42
N ARG A 15 -4.32 4.54 -21.81
CA ARG A 15 -2.90 4.70 -21.46
C ARG A 15 -2.74 4.94 -19.96
N GLU A 16 -3.51 5.84 -19.38
CA GLU A 16 -3.48 6.13 -17.94
C GLU A 16 -3.89 4.90 -17.09
N ILE A 17 -4.92 4.18 -17.53
CA ILE A 17 -5.35 2.92 -16.88
C ILE A 17 -4.24 1.87 -16.95
N GLY A 18 -3.61 1.71 -18.11
CA GLY A 18 -2.49 0.78 -18.30
C GLY A 18 -1.27 1.13 -17.45
N HIS A 19 -0.95 2.42 -17.33
CA HIS A 19 0.13 2.91 -16.47
C HIS A 19 -0.15 2.65 -14.98
N GLY A 20 -1.38 2.89 -14.54
CA GLY A 20 -1.81 2.59 -13.17
C GLY A 20 -1.68 1.09 -12.86
N ALA A 21 -2.20 0.23 -13.73
CA ALA A 21 -2.11 -1.22 -13.59
C ALA A 21 -0.65 -1.74 -13.60
N LEU A 22 0.24 -1.12 -14.38
CA LEU A 22 1.66 -1.44 -14.37
C LEU A 22 2.32 -1.08 -13.04
N ALA A 23 2.02 0.11 -12.50
CA ALA A 23 2.55 0.55 -11.21
C ALA A 23 2.04 -0.34 -10.06
N GLU A 24 0.76 -0.70 -10.06
CA GLU A 24 0.16 -1.62 -9.10
C GLU A 24 0.88 -2.97 -9.11
N ARG A 25 0.97 -3.63 -10.26
CA ARG A 25 1.69 -4.91 -10.41
C ARG A 25 3.16 -4.84 -10.01
N ALA A 26 3.81 -3.70 -10.25
CA ALA A 26 5.22 -3.52 -9.89
C ALA A 26 5.42 -3.52 -8.38
N LEU A 27 4.45 -3.01 -7.61
CA LEU A 27 4.53 -2.83 -6.17
C LEU A 27 3.88 -3.96 -5.36
N GLU A 28 2.85 -4.62 -5.90
CA GLU A 28 2.11 -5.68 -5.22
C GLU A 28 3.00 -6.75 -4.55
N PRO A 29 4.07 -7.27 -5.19
CA PRO A 29 4.91 -8.30 -4.58
C PRO A 29 5.69 -7.83 -3.34
N VAL A 30 5.88 -6.52 -3.18
CA VAL A 30 6.66 -5.93 -2.08
C VAL A 30 5.80 -5.35 -0.97
N ILE A 31 4.48 -5.29 -1.14
CA ILE A 31 3.57 -4.88 -0.08
C ILE A 31 3.56 -5.93 1.04
N PRO A 32 3.59 -5.52 2.32
CA PRO A 32 3.44 -6.45 3.43
C PRO A 32 2.05 -7.12 3.40
N SER A 33 1.94 -8.28 4.03
CA SER A 33 0.66 -9.00 4.14
C SER A 33 -0.35 -8.24 5.01
N GLU A 34 -1.63 -8.53 4.87
CA GLU A 34 -2.70 -7.93 5.69
C GLU A 34 -2.49 -8.18 7.19
N THR A 35 -1.92 -9.33 7.56
CA THR A 35 -1.60 -9.65 8.95
C THR A 35 -0.46 -8.81 9.52
N GLU A 36 0.50 -8.40 8.67
CA GLU A 36 1.63 -7.54 9.07
C GLU A 36 1.28 -6.06 9.02
N PHE A 37 0.40 -5.68 8.08
CA PHE A 37 0.03 -4.29 7.83
C PHE A 37 -1.45 -4.19 7.44
N PRO A 38 -2.37 -4.13 8.42
CA PRO A 38 -3.82 -4.19 8.20
C PRO A 38 -4.40 -2.86 7.69
N TYR A 39 -3.82 -2.32 6.62
CA TYR A 39 -4.25 -1.07 6.00
C TYR A 39 -4.56 -1.26 4.53
N ALA A 40 -5.65 -0.68 4.07
CA ALA A 40 -5.87 -0.47 2.64
C ALA A 40 -4.98 0.67 2.14
N LEU A 41 -4.19 0.39 1.10
CA LEU A 41 -3.27 1.35 0.50
C LEU A 41 -3.87 1.91 -0.80
N ARG A 42 -3.97 3.22 -0.89
CA ARG A 42 -4.30 3.93 -2.11
C ARG A 42 -3.14 4.81 -2.53
N LEU A 43 -2.51 4.50 -3.64
CA LEU A 43 -1.44 5.28 -4.24
C LEU A 43 -2.00 6.19 -5.32
N VAL A 44 -1.73 7.48 -5.22
CA VAL A 44 -2.16 8.48 -6.22
C VAL A 44 -0.91 9.12 -6.80
N SER A 45 -0.76 9.02 -8.12
CA SER A 45 0.34 9.64 -8.85
C SER A 45 -0.22 10.72 -9.78
N GLU A 46 0.11 11.97 -9.49
CA GLU A 46 -0.25 13.11 -10.32
C GLU A 46 0.97 13.58 -11.11
N ILE A 47 0.88 13.51 -12.44
CA ILE A 47 1.96 13.91 -13.33
C ILE A 47 1.75 15.37 -13.74
N LEU A 48 2.59 16.25 -13.26
CA LEU A 48 2.51 17.70 -13.53
C LEU A 48 3.24 18.10 -14.83
N SER A 49 4.32 17.39 -15.15
CA SER A 49 5.08 17.60 -16.38
C SER A 49 5.75 16.30 -16.80
N SER A 50 5.82 16.01 -18.09
CA SER A 50 6.42 14.77 -18.60
C SER A 50 7.03 14.97 -19.97
N ASN A 51 8.18 14.35 -20.19
CA ASN A 51 8.78 14.12 -21.50
C ASN A 51 9.04 12.61 -21.71
N GLY A 52 8.06 11.77 -21.38
CA GLY A 52 8.14 10.32 -21.44
C GLY A 52 8.31 9.67 -20.06
N SER A 53 8.16 8.35 -20.01
CA SER A 53 8.40 7.50 -18.82
C SER A 53 7.61 7.85 -17.56
N SER A 54 6.44 8.48 -17.68
CA SER A 54 5.60 8.86 -16.54
C SER A 54 5.15 7.65 -15.68
N SER A 55 4.96 6.47 -16.28
CA SER A 55 4.62 5.26 -15.56
C SER A 55 5.76 4.78 -14.63
N MET A 56 7.02 4.87 -15.08
CA MET A 56 8.16 4.49 -14.26
C MET A 56 8.46 5.52 -13.17
N ALA A 57 8.22 6.80 -13.46
CA ALA A 57 8.21 7.84 -12.43
C ALA A 57 7.14 7.56 -11.36
N SER A 58 5.95 7.10 -11.75
CA SER A 58 4.89 6.70 -10.81
C SER A 58 5.31 5.51 -9.94
N VAL A 59 5.99 4.50 -10.49
CA VAL A 59 6.55 3.37 -9.71
C VAL A 59 7.55 3.85 -8.68
N CYS A 60 8.52 4.66 -9.10
CA CYS A 60 9.57 5.18 -8.21
C CYS A 60 8.99 6.10 -7.12
N GLY A 61 8.11 7.03 -7.50
CA GLY A 61 7.46 7.95 -6.57
C GLY A 61 6.55 7.23 -5.57
N SER A 62 5.79 6.23 -6.02
CA SER A 62 4.97 5.40 -5.14
C SER A 62 5.81 4.58 -4.16
N THR A 63 6.95 4.03 -4.59
CA THR A 63 7.91 3.36 -3.70
C THR A 63 8.37 4.30 -2.60
N LEU A 64 8.85 5.49 -2.96
CA LEU A 64 9.32 6.49 -1.98
C LEU A 64 8.18 6.96 -1.06
N SER A 65 6.97 7.14 -1.60
CA SER A 65 5.80 7.52 -0.81
C SER A 65 5.41 6.46 0.22
N LEU A 66 5.43 5.18 -0.15
CA LEU A 66 5.21 4.07 0.78
C LEU A 66 6.26 4.06 1.90
N MET A 67 7.53 4.18 1.53
CA MET A 67 8.64 4.21 2.49
C MET A 67 8.54 5.43 3.43
N ASP A 68 8.20 6.61 2.91
CA ASP A 68 8.06 7.83 3.71
C ASP A 68 6.81 7.79 4.61
N ALA A 69 5.74 7.13 4.20
CA ALA A 69 4.57 6.89 5.03
C ALA A 69 4.80 5.89 6.16
N GLY A 70 5.92 5.17 6.16
CA GLY A 70 6.25 4.16 7.16
C GLY A 70 5.68 2.77 6.85
N VAL A 71 5.33 2.51 5.59
CA VAL A 71 4.94 1.16 5.16
C VAL A 71 6.19 0.31 5.04
N ALA A 72 6.27 -0.77 5.80
CA ALA A 72 7.40 -1.70 5.80
C ALA A 72 7.39 -2.60 4.55
N ILE A 73 7.60 -2.00 3.36
CA ILE A 73 7.69 -2.77 2.12
C ILE A 73 8.86 -3.76 2.18
N LYS A 74 8.69 -4.95 1.56
CA LYS A 74 9.71 -6.03 1.58
C LYS A 74 11.00 -5.64 0.89
N ALA A 75 10.92 -4.80 -0.15
CA ALA A 75 12.06 -4.23 -0.86
C ALA A 75 11.63 -3.01 -1.69
N PRO A 76 12.49 -2.01 -1.87
CA PRO A 76 12.20 -0.88 -2.75
C PRO A 76 12.21 -1.30 -4.22
N VAL A 77 11.32 -0.69 -5.00
CA VAL A 77 11.14 -0.94 -6.42
C VAL A 77 11.48 0.31 -7.21
N ALA A 78 12.30 0.17 -8.23
CA ALA A 78 12.55 1.19 -9.24
C ALA A 78 12.11 0.71 -10.62
N GLY A 79 11.86 1.62 -11.53
CA GLY A 79 11.49 1.32 -12.91
C GLY A 79 12.28 2.16 -13.90
N VAL A 80 12.47 1.63 -15.11
CA VAL A 80 13.09 2.31 -16.24
C VAL A 80 12.35 2.00 -17.53
N ALA A 81 12.20 3.00 -18.41
CA ALA A 81 11.67 2.81 -19.75
C ALA A 81 12.82 2.67 -20.73
N MET A 82 12.84 1.57 -21.46
CA MET A 82 13.80 1.25 -22.49
C MET A 82 13.17 1.46 -23.87
N GLY A 83 13.98 1.81 -24.82
CA GLY A 83 13.59 1.88 -26.22
C GLY A 83 14.49 1.03 -27.11
N LEU A 84 14.03 0.82 -28.35
CA LEU A 84 14.81 0.13 -29.36
C LEU A 84 14.59 0.83 -30.71
N ILE A 85 15.68 1.00 -31.43
CA ILE A 85 15.69 1.43 -32.82
C ILE A 85 16.42 0.38 -33.63
N LYS A 86 15.81 -0.09 -34.70
CA LYS A 86 16.35 -1.07 -35.63
C LYS A 86 16.43 -0.46 -37.02
N ASP A 87 17.61 -0.41 -37.57
CA ASP A 87 17.83 -0.07 -38.98
C ASP A 87 17.51 -1.31 -39.83
N GLU A 88 16.45 -1.22 -40.64
CA GLU A 88 16.00 -2.34 -41.45
C GLU A 88 17.02 -2.70 -42.57
N ASP A 89 17.76 -1.71 -43.11
CA ASP A 89 18.71 -1.95 -44.19
C ASP A 89 19.98 -2.64 -43.73
N SER A 90 20.54 -2.23 -42.60
CA SER A 90 21.78 -2.81 -42.04
C SER A 90 21.55 -3.87 -41.02
N GLY A 91 20.31 -4.03 -40.49
CA GLY A 91 19.97 -4.91 -39.36
C GLY A 91 20.58 -4.48 -38.02
N LYS A 92 21.18 -3.29 -37.94
CA LYS A 92 21.76 -2.78 -36.69
C LYS A 92 20.66 -2.40 -35.70
N VAL A 93 20.92 -2.71 -34.42
CA VAL A 93 19.99 -2.45 -33.33
C VAL A 93 20.66 -1.61 -32.26
N SER A 94 19.99 -0.53 -31.86
CA SER A 94 20.34 0.30 -30.71
C SER A 94 19.29 0.15 -29.61
N VAL A 95 19.72 -0.16 -28.38
CA VAL A 95 18.86 -0.18 -27.20
C VAL A 95 19.10 1.11 -26.43
N LEU A 96 18.03 1.84 -26.15
CA LEU A 96 18.03 3.13 -25.46
C LEU A 96 17.59 2.93 -24.01
N THR A 97 18.17 3.69 -23.09
CA THR A 97 17.82 3.67 -21.64
C THR A 97 17.19 4.99 -21.24
N ASP A 98 16.07 4.92 -20.51
CA ASP A 98 15.32 6.07 -20.02
C ASP A 98 14.86 6.99 -21.15
N ILE A 99 14.01 6.45 -22.01
CA ILE A 99 13.59 7.09 -23.26
C ILE A 99 12.71 8.32 -23.03
N GLN A 100 12.95 9.33 -23.88
CA GLN A 100 12.13 10.52 -23.96
C GLN A 100 10.88 10.30 -24.83
N GLY A 101 9.91 11.23 -24.76
CA GLY A 101 8.67 11.13 -25.51
C GLY A 101 8.85 10.98 -27.02
N LEU A 102 9.86 11.64 -27.63
CA LEU A 102 10.17 11.51 -29.06
C LEU A 102 10.74 10.12 -29.38
N GLU A 103 11.55 9.56 -28.53
CA GLU A 103 12.13 8.21 -28.67
C GLU A 103 11.07 7.12 -28.47
N ASP A 104 10.08 7.36 -27.58
CA ASP A 104 8.88 6.53 -27.44
C ASP A 104 8.04 6.55 -28.71
N PHE A 105 7.84 7.73 -29.30
CA PHE A 105 7.00 7.91 -30.49
C PHE A 105 7.62 7.33 -31.76
N LEU A 106 8.91 7.59 -32.00
CA LEU A 106 9.63 7.19 -33.21
C LEU A 106 10.32 5.81 -33.09
N GLY A 107 10.51 5.31 -31.89
CA GLY A 107 11.20 4.02 -31.66
C GLY A 107 10.37 2.82 -32.12
N ASP A 108 11.04 1.72 -32.35
CA ASP A 108 10.48 0.44 -32.82
C ASP A 108 9.93 -0.44 -31.69
N MET A 109 10.36 -0.17 -30.47
CA MET A 109 9.87 -0.82 -29.25
C MET A 109 9.97 0.16 -28.09
N ASP A 110 8.95 0.19 -27.22
CA ASP A 110 9.05 0.67 -25.86
C ASP A 110 8.92 -0.50 -24.87
N PHE A 111 9.75 -0.48 -23.85
CA PHE A 111 9.90 -1.61 -22.94
C PHE A 111 10.13 -1.12 -21.52
N LYS A 112 9.13 -1.26 -20.68
CA LYS A 112 9.17 -0.80 -19.30
C LYS A 112 9.46 -1.94 -18.37
N VAL A 113 10.46 -1.77 -17.51
CA VAL A 113 10.92 -2.79 -16.56
C VAL A 113 10.96 -2.20 -15.17
N ALA A 114 10.18 -2.75 -14.27
CA ALA A 114 10.20 -2.41 -12.86
C ALA A 114 10.65 -3.60 -12.01
N GLY A 115 11.28 -3.33 -10.87
CA GLY A 115 11.71 -4.38 -9.96
C GLY A 115 12.61 -3.90 -8.83
N THR A 116 12.92 -4.83 -7.95
CA THR A 116 13.82 -4.67 -6.81
C THR A 116 15.27 -4.88 -7.21
N MET A 117 16.19 -4.82 -6.26
CA MET A 117 17.59 -5.22 -6.48
C MET A 117 17.70 -6.70 -6.93
N ASN A 118 16.82 -7.56 -6.45
CA ASN A 118 16.91 -9.00 -6.62
C ASN A 118 16.18 -9.55 -7.87
N GLY A 119 15.24 -8.77 -8.43
CA GLY A 119 14.46 -9.27 -9.56
C GLY A 119 13.46 -8.28 -10.12
N ILE A 120 12.83 -8.68 -11.21
CA ILE A 120 11.80 -7.92 -11.91
C ILE A 120 10.45 -8.23 -11.27
N THR A 121 9.65 -7.20 -11.01
CA THR A 121 8.29 -7.31 -10.47
C THR A 121 7.23 -7.05 -11.53
N ALA A 122 7.52 -6.20 -12.53
CA ALA A 122 6.61 -5.97 -13.65
C ALA A 122 7.35 -5.61 -14.93
N ILE A 123 6.75 -6.01 -16.05
CA ILE A 123 7.19 -5.68 -17.40
C ILE A 123 5.99 -5.25 -18.21
N GLN A 124 6.18 -4.23 -19.05
CA GLN A 124 5.30 -3.89 -20.15
C GLN A 124 6.15 -3.68 -21.41
N MET A 125 5.73 -4.27 -22.51
CA MET A 125 6.41 -4.14 -23.79
C MET A 125 5.39 -3.80 -24.87
N ASP A 126 5.70 -2.80 -25.68
CA ASP A 126 5.00 -2.46 -26.92
C ASP A 126 5.99 -2.54 -28.08
N ILE A 127 5.68 -3.37 -29.08
CA ILE A 127 6.54 -3.62 -30.24
C ILE A 127 5.80 -3.10 -31.49
N LYS A 128 6.43 -2.20 -32.23
CA LYS A 128 5.87 -1.58 -33.43
C LYS A 128 6.38 -2.23 -34.72
N ILE A 129 7.35 -3.13 -34.61
CA ILE A 129 7.95 -3.91 -35.70
C ILE A 129 7.51 -5.40 -35.66
N LYS A 130 7.85 -6.18 -36.70
CA LYS A 130 7.44 -7.59 -36.82
C LYS A 130 8.00 -8.56 -35.77
N GLY A 131 8.61 -8.03 -34.73
CA GLY A 131 9.16 -8.78 -33.63
C GLY A 131 10.63 -8.50 -33.37
N ILE A 132 11.08 -8.94 -32.22
CA ILE A 132 12.49 -8.90 -31.78
C ILE A 132 12.96 -10.30 -31.46
N ASP A 133 14.23 -10.56 -31.68
CA ASP A 133 14.83 -11.85 -31.38
C ASP A 133 15.28 -11.95 -29.92
N LYS A 134 15.55 -13.18 -29.50
CA LYS A 134 15.99 -13.46 -28.11
C LYS A 134 17.29 -12.74 -27.72
N PRO A 135 18.33 -12.63 -28.56
CA PRO A 135 19.54 -11.87 -28.26
C PRO A 135 19.27 -10.39 -27.97
N ILE A 136 18.41 -9.75 -28.79
CA ILE A 136 18.03 -8.34 -28.60
C ILE A 136 17.30 -8.17 -27.26
N LEU A 137 16.33 -9.03 -26.97
CA LEU A 137 15.59 -8.98 -25.72
C LEU A 137 16.50 -9.17 -24.50
N LYS A 138 17.43 -10.13 -24.58
CA LYS A 138 18.43 -10.35 -23.51
C LYS A 138 19.26 -9.10 -23.27
N ARG A 139 19.78 -8.47 -24.33
CA ARG A 139 20.55 -7.22 -24.26
C ARG A 139 19.72 -6.08 -23.64
N ALA A 140 18.45 -5.95 -24.05
CA ALA A 140 17.55 -4.93 -23.50
C ALA A 140 17.31 -5.14 -22.01
N LEU A 141 17.07 -6.37 -21.54
CA LEU A 141 16.91 -6.71 -20.12
C LEU A 141 18.18 -6.43 -19.29
N GLU A 142 19.34 -6.80 -19.79
CA GLU A 142 20.62 -6.53 -19.13
C GLU A 142 20.90 -5.01 -19.01
N GLN A 143 20.53 -4.25 -20.03
CA GLN A 143 20.67 -2.79 -20.03
C GLN A 143 19.63 -2.15 -19.09
N ALA A 144 18.40 -2.65 -19.08
CA ALA A 144 17.35 -2.23 -18.15
C ALA A 144 17.74 -2.49 -16.69
N LEU A 145 18.40 -3.60 -16.40
CA LEU A 145 18.92 -3.89 -15.05
C LEU A 145 19.89 -2.79 -14.60
N ARG A 146 20.84 -2.41 -15.44
CA ARG A 146 21.80 -1.33 -15.09
C ARG A 146 21.10 0.01 -14.86
N GLY A 147 20.20 0.40 -15.76
CA GLY A 147 19.41 1.64 -15.64
C GLY A 147 18.56 1.65 -14.37
N ARG A 148 17.85 0.56 -14.10
CA ARG A 148 17.00 0.41 -12.93
C ARG A 148 17.79 0.44 -11.61
N LEU A 149 18.94 -0.23 -11.54
CA LEU A 149 19.79 -0.20 -10.35
C LEU A 149 20.41 1.18 -10.11
N HIS A 150 20.73 1.93 -11.18
CA HIS A 150 21.17 3.31 -11.06
C HIS A 150 20.09 4.22 -10.45
N ILE A 151 18.86 4.12 -10.94
CA ILE A 151 17.71 4.86 -10.41
C ILE A 151 17.46 4.46 -8.94
N LEU A 152 17.44 3.16 -8.65
CA LEU A 152 17.25 2.64 -7.30
C LEU A 152 18.28 3.18 -6.32
N LYS A 153 19.55 3.26 -6.74
CA LYS A 153 20.60 3.85 -5.92
C LYS A 153 20.29 5.30 -5.54
N ILE A 154 19.90 6.13 -6.50
CA ILE A 154 19.54 7.55 -6.25
C ILE A 154 18.35 7.66 -5.29
N MET A 155 17.34 6.79 -5.46
CA MET A 155 16.21 6.73 -4.54
C MET A 155 16.67 6.41 -3.10
N LEU A 156 17.53 5.41 -2.94
CA LEU A 156 18.05 4.98 -1.63
C LEU A 156 19.07 5.96 -1.03
N ASP A 157 19.78 6.74 -1.84
CA ASP A 157 20.61 7.85 -1.34
C ASP A 157 19.73 8.95 -0.69
N THR A 158 18.46 9.07 -1.12
CA THR A 158 17.49 10.03 -0.56
C THR A 158 16.72 9.45 0.63
N LEU A 159 16.24 8.22 0.52
CA LEU A 159 15.47 7.51 1.56
C LEU A 159 15.93 6.05 1.60
N PRO A 160 16.92 5.70 2.45
CA PRO A 160 17.55 4.38 2.44
C PRO A 160 16.64 3.27 2.97
N GLU A 161 15.73 3.59 3.90
CA GLU A 161 14.86 2.63 4.57
C GLU A 161 13.46 3.25 4.79
N PRO A 162 12.39 2.44 4.87
CA PRO A 162 11.09 2.92 5.31
C PRO A 162 11.18 3.60 6.68
N ARG A 163 10.37 4.64 6.88
CA ARG A 163 10.26 5.28 8.20
C ARG A 163 9.84 4.24 9.24
N LYS A 164 10.45 4.30 10.42
CA LYS A 164 10.16 3.36 11.52
C LYS A 164 8.76 3.53 12.13
N GLN A 165 8.17 4.68 11.94
CA GLN A 165 6.83 5.01 12.42
C GLN A 165 5.95 5.41 11.26
N LEU A 166 4.68 5.03 11.34
CA LEU A 166 3.68 5.53 10.40
C LEU A 166 3.61 7.05 10.44
N SER A 167 3.29 7.64 9.30
CA SER A 167 3.02 9.08 9.23
C SER A 167 2.01 9.49 10.31
N LYS A 168 2.23 10.64 10.92
CA LYS A 168 1.30 11.21 11.92
C LYS A 168 -0.13 11.44 11.40
N TYR A 169 -0.31 11.43 10.09
CA TYR A 169 -1.60 11.57 9.42
C TYR A 169 -2.26 10.22 9.12
N ALA A 170 -1.53 9.12 9.26
CA ALA A 170 -2.11 7.79 9.09
C ALA A 170 -2.98 7.44 10.30
N PRO A 171 -4.17 6.84 10.10
CA PRO A 171 -4.92 6.28 11.21
C PRO A 171 -4.09 5.15 11.85
N LYS A 172 -3.99 5.15 13.18
CA LYS A 172 -3.39 4.02 13.91
C LYS A 172 -4.44 2.93 14.06
N ILE A 173 -4.08 1.71 13.67
CA ILE A 173 -4.93 0.53 13.86
C ILE A 173 -4.29 -0.31 14.98
N ILE A 174 -5.05 -0.52 16.05
CA ILE A 174 -4.68 -1.43 17.14
C ILE A 174 -5.53 -2.69 16.98
N THR A 175 -4.88 -3.84 16.83
CA THR A 175 -5.55 -5.14 16.78
C THR A 175 -5.24 -5.95 18.02
N PHE A 176 -6.28 -6.61 18.58
CA PHE A 176 -6.16 -7.56 19.68
C PHE A 176 -7.28 -8.58 19.57
N PHE A 177 -7.19 -9.66 20.36
CA PHE A 177 -8.20 -10.70 20.35
C PHE A 177 -8.96 -10.71 21.68
N ILE A 178 -10.26 -10.98 21.58
CA ILE A 178 -11.14 -11.26 22.70
C ILE A 178 -11.71 -12.67 22.55
N ASN A 179 -12.24 -13.22 23.66
CA ASN A 179 -12.95 -14.49 23.58
C ASN A 179 -14.15 -14.36 22.64
N PRO A 180 -14.28 -15.20 21.55
CA PRO A 180 -15.40 -15.13 20.60
C PRO A 180 -16.76 -15.24 21.29
N ASP A 181 -16.89 -15.99 22.36
CA ASP A 181 -18.14 -16.14 23.12
C ASP A 181 -18.59 -14.81 23.77
N ARG A 182 -17.68 -13.87 23.96
CA ARG A 182 -17.93 -12.55 24.57
C ARG A 182 -18.24 -11.44 23.53
N ILE A 183 -18.14 -11.73 22.24
CA ILE A 183 -18.42 -10.75 21.17
C ILE A 183 -19.81 -10.14 21.33
N ARG A 184 -20.82 -10.97 21.67
CA ARG A 184 -22.21 -10.51 21.85
C ARG A 184 -22.36 -9.50 23.00
N GLU A 185 -21.55 -9.61 24.05
CA GLU A 185 -21.56 -8.69 25.18
C GLU A 185 -20.94 -7.34 24.80
N VAL A 186 -19.83 -7.38 24.06
CA VAL A 186 -19.15 -6.18 23.53
C VAL A 186 -20.02 -5.44 22.53
N ILE A 187 -20.72 -6.13 21.66
CA ILE A 187 -21.67 -5.53 20.72
C ILE A 187 -22.90 -4.99 21.46
N GLY A 188 -23.40 -5.76 22.41
CA GLY A 188 -24.60 -5.45 23.18
C GLY A 188 -25.90 -5.59 22.37
N PRO A 189 -27.07 -5.53 23.05
CA PRO A 189 -28.38 -5.65 22.39
C PRO A 189 -28.59 -4.60 21.31
N GLY A 190 -28.72 -5.06 20.04
CA GLY A 190 -28.90 -4.18 18.89
C GLY A 190 -27.71 -3.24 18.62
N GLY A 191 -26.51 -3.62 19.03
CA GLY A 191 -25.30 -2.81 18.84
C GLY A 191 -25.16 -1.63 19.82
N LYS A 192 -25.97 -1.55 20.85
CA LYS A 192 -26.00 -0.39 21.76
C LYS A 192 -24.66 -0.17 22.48
N MET A 193 -24.01 -1.24 22.92
CA MET A 193 -22.77 -1.12 23.69
C MET A 193 -21.62 -0.64 22.80
N ILE A 194 -21.40 -1.26 21.66
CA ILE A 194 -20.34 -0.87 20.73
C ILE A 194 -20.55 0.56 20.20
N ASN A 195 -21.78 0.94 19.87
CA ASN A 195 -22.11 2.30 19.44
C ASN A 195 -21.86 3.34 20.53
N LYS A 196 -22.07 2.98 21.81
CA LYS A 196 -21.74 3.84 22.94
C LYS A 196 -20.23 4.03 23.06
N ILE A 197 -19.46 2.94 22.95
CA ILE A 197 -17.98 3.00 22.99
C ILE A 197 -17.47 3.91 21.86
N ILE A 198 -17.99 3.75 20.65
CA ILE A 198 -17.64 4.60 19.49
C ILE A 198 -17.99 6.08 19.76
N ALA A 199 -19.18 6.36 20.29
CA ALA A 199 -19.61 7.73 20.60
C ALA A 199 -18.75 8.39 21.70
N ASP A 200 -18.38 7.62 22.76
CA ASP A 200 -17.63 8.11 23.91
C ASP A 200 -16.13 8.29 23.62
N THR A 201 -15.61 7.64 22.58
CA THR A 201 -14.17 7.66 22.27
C THR A 201 -13.85 8.24 20.90
N GLY A 202 -14.82 8.34 19.99
CA GLY A 202 -14.63 8.85 18.62
C GLY A 202 -13.84 7.91 17.69
N VAL A 203 -13.58 6.66 18.10
CA VAL A 203 -12.82 5.67 17.32
C VAL A 203 -13.74 4.91 16.38
N LYS A 204 -13.15 4.23 15.37
CA LYS A 204 -13.83 3.19 14.60
C LYS A 204 -13.44 1.83 15.15
N ILE A 205 -14.42 0.95 15.32
CA ILE A 205 -14.21 -0.41 15.86
C ILE A 205 -14.80 -1.40 14.86
N ASP A 206 -14.02 -2.43 14.56
CA ASP A 206 -14.45 -3.59 13.78
C ASP A 206 -14.16 -4.86 14.58
N ILE A 207 -15.08 -5.82 14.56
CA ILE A 207 -14.98 -7.09 15.31
C ILE A 207 -15.33 -8.23 14.36
N GLU A 208 -14.41 -9.17 14.22
CA GLU A 208 -14.61 -10.38 13.41
C GLU A 208 -15.11 -11.55 14.26
N ASP A 209 -15.70 -12.53 13.61
CA ASP A 209 -16.32 -13.70 14.28
C ASP A 209 -15.30 -14.57 15.03
N ASP A 210 -14.01 -14.48 14.71
CA ASP A 210 -12.90 -15.17 15.39
C ASP A 210 -12.43 -14.47 16.66
N GLY A 211 -13.04 -13.32 17.01
CA GLY A 211 -12.67 -12.50 18.16
C GLY A 211 -11.62 -11.42 17.86
N ARG A 212 -11.15 -11.26 16.64
CA ARG A 212 -10.25 -10.18 16.26
C ARG A 212 -10.97 -8.84 16.35
N VAL A 213 -10.46 -7.93 17.14
CA VAL A 213 -10.93 -6.55 17.30
C VAL A 213 -9.92 -5.61 16.69
N ALA A 214 -10.36 -4.73 15.79
CA ALA A 214 -9.56 -3.67 15.20
C ALA A 214 -10.13 -2.30 15.61
N ILE A 215 -9.29 -1.46 16.23
CA ILE A 215 -9.62 -0.09 16.59
C ILE A 215 -8.80 0.85 15.72
N ALA A 216 -9.46 1.71 14.95
CA ALA A 216 -8.83 2.67 14.04
C ALA A 216 -9.10 4.11 14.49
N THR A 217 -8.03 4.86 14.76
CA THR A 217 -8.09 6.29 15.13
C THR A 217 -6.71 6.95 15.00
N PRO A 218 -6.63 8.26 14.71
CA PRO A 218 -5.38 9.00 14.81
C PRO A 218 -4.97 9.31 16.27
N ASP A 219 -5.91 9.19 17.23
CA ASP A 219 -5.72 9.50 18.65
C ASP A 219 -5.41 8.24 19.45
N GLU A 220 -4.18 8.17 19.99
CA GLU A 220 -3.69 7.02 20.75
C GLU A 220 -4.35 6.87 22.13
N GLU A 221 -4.73 7.99 22.76
CA GLU A 221 -5.43 7.95 24.05
C GLU A 221 -6.85 7.43 23.86
N ALA A 222 -7.54 7.86 22.80
CA ALA A 222 -8.87 7.36 22.44
C ALA A 222 -8.84 5.86 22.14
N ALA A 223 -7.81 5.39 21.38
CA ALA A 223 -7.64 3.96 21.11
C ALA A 223 -7.41 3.15 22.38
N SER A 224 -6.54 3.63 23.28
CA SER A 224 -6.25 2.96 24.55
C SER A 224 -7.47 2.91 25.46
N LYS A 225 -8.27 3.98 25.48
CA LYS A 225 -9.53 4.02 26.24
C LYS A 225 -10.54 3.01 25.71
N ALA A 226 -10.75 2.99 24.40
CA ALA A 226 -11.68 2.05 23.75
C ALA A 226 -11.25 0.60 24.00
N ARG A 227 -9.95 0.30 23.85
CA ARG A 227 -9.39 -1.01 24.12
C ARG A 227 -9.66 -1.47 25.57
N ARG A 228 -9.39 -0.62 26.57
CA ARG A 228 -9.65 -0.95 27.98
C ARG A 228 -11.11 -1.27 28.25
N ILE A 229 -12.03 -0.51 27.65
CA ILE A 229 -13.47 -0.75 27.80
C ILE A 229 -13.84 -2.13 27.21
N ILE A 230 -13.36 -2.44 26.00
CA ILE A 230 -13.67 -3.70 25.33
C ILE A 230 -13.06 -4.87 26.10
N GLU A 231 -11.79 -4.79 26.49
CA GLU A 231 -11.13 -5.82 27.30
C GLU A 231 -11.83 -6.02 28.63
N GLY A 232 -12.31 -4.96 29.29
CA GLY A 232 -13.05 -5.03 30.51
C GLY A 232 -14.40 -5.75 30.39
N ILE A 233 -15.09 -5.61 29.25
CA ILE A 233 -16.35 -6.33 28.97
C ILE A 233 -16.08 -7.79 28.59
N ALA A 234 -15.02 -8.03 27.81
CA ALA A 234 -14.69 -9.35 27.28
C ALA A 234 -13.89 -10.24 28.24
N LYS A 235 -13.40 -9.70 29.37
CA LYS A 235 -12.61 -10.44 30.34
C LYS A 235 -13.49 -11.40 31.12
N ASP A 236 -13.08 -12.66 31.19
CA ASP A 236 -13.69 -13.62 32.07
C ASP A 236 -13.23 -13.38 33.52
N VAL A 237 -14.15 -13.59 34.48
CA VAL A 237 -13.85 -13.42 35.90
C VAL A 237 -12.99 -14.60 36.36
N GLU A 238 -11.80 -14.31 36.87
CA GLU A 238 -10.88 -15.33 37.37
C GLU A 238 -10.88 -15.40 38.89
N VAL A 239 -10.76 -16.63 39.41
CA VAL A 239 -10.72 -16.88 40.87
C VAL A 239 -9.41 -16.31 41.43
N GLY A 240 -9.55 -15.38 42.42
CA GLY A 240 -8.41 -14.73 43.08
C GLY A 240 -8.09 -13.32 42.57
N GLU A 241 -8.74 -12.85 41.51
CA GLU A 241 -8.66 -11.47 41.07
C GLU A 241 -9.60 -10.55 41.87
N VAL A 242 -9.22 -9.28 41.98
CA VAL A 242 -10.01 -8.22 42.65
C VAL A 242 -10.58 -7.33 41.59
N TYR A 243 -11.90 -7.15 41.62
CA TYR A 243 -12.64 -6.30 40.70
C TYR A 243 -13.29 -5.13 41.44
N GLU A 244 -13.22 -3.94 40.88
CA GLU A 244 -14.02 -2.80 41.31
C GLU A 244 -15.31 -2.73 40.47
N GLY A 245 -16.46 -2.69 41.15
CA GLY A 245 -17.75 -2.59 40.47
C GLY A 245 -18.78 -1.87 41.31
N LYS A 246 -19.81 -1.33 40.69
CA LYS A 246 -20.92 -0.65 41.35
C LYS A 246 -21.97 -1.67 41.75
N VAL A 247 -22.36 -1.67 43.03
CA VAL A 247 -23.48 -2.48 43.48
C VAL A 247 -24.78 -1.91 42.94
N VAL A 248 -25.41 -2.67 42.03
CA VAL A 248 -26.68 -2.23 41.37
C VAL A 248 -27.90 -2.82 42.05
N ARG A 249 -27.80 -3.96 42.74
CA ARG A 249 -28.91 -4.60 43.45
C ARG A 249 -28.39 -5.52 44.54
N ILE A 250 -29.10 -5.52 45.65
CA ILE A 250 -28.87 -6.47 46.76
C ILE A 250 -30.11 -7.33 46.92
N LEU A 251 -29.93 -8.65 46.89
CA LEU A 251 -30.97 -9.62 47.21
C LEU A 251 -30.56 -10.33 48.49
N SER A 252 -31.46 -10.34 49.48
CA SER A 252 -31.20 -10.92 50.82
C SER A 252 -30.84 -12.39 50.82
N THR A 253 -31.22 -13.13 49.79
CA THR A 253 -31.00 -14.59 49.65
C THR A 253 -29.86 -14.98 48.71
N MET A 254 -29.38 -14.06 47.86
CA MET A 254 -28.39 -14.40 46.83
C MET A 254 -27.13 -13.50 46.86
N GLY A 255 -27.14 -12.38 47.61
CA GLY A 255 -26.01 -11.48 47.71
C GLY A 255 -26.16 -10.21 46.89
N ALA A 256 -25.04 -9.56 46.56
CA ALA A 256 -24.98 -8.31 45.83
C ALA A 256 -24.72 -8.58 44.34
N PHE A 257 -25.48 -7.90 43.47
CA PHE A 257 -25.18 -7.81 42.03
C PHE A 257 -24.30 -6.58 41.79
N ILE A 258 -23.20 -6.80 41.13
CA ILE A 258 -22.18 -5.78 40.83
C ILE A 258 -22.11 -5.64 39.34
N GLU A 259 -22.06 -4.39 38.85
CA GLU A 259 -21.89 -3.99 37.44
C GLU A 259 -20.52 -3.34 37.27
#